data_5688e70957372f1495e5ba42052d3035
#
_entry.id   5688e70957372f1495e5ba42052d3035
#
_cell.length_a   1.000
_cell.length_b   1.000
_cell.length_c   1.000
_cell.angle_alpha   90.00
_cell.angle_beta   90.00
_cell.angle_gamma   90.00
#
_symmetry.space_group_name_H-M   'P 1'
#
loop_
_entity.id
_entity.type
_entity.pdbx_description
1 polymer ?
#
loop_
_entity_poly.entity_id
_entity_poly.type
_entity_poly.pdbx_seq_one_letter_code
_entity_poly.pdbx_strand_id
1 'polypeptide(L)'
;MVEHGIIITLFFTVSICLLTMLSSKLKVAYPILLVVAGLLFSLIPGIPKITINPNVIFLIFLPPILYEAAISNSWKELWRWRRIITSFAFIVVFITASVVAFIANHFIPGFSIPLGFLLGGIVSPPDAVSAAAIMKFVKVPQRISAILEGESLFNDASSLIIVKFALISVGIGQFVWYDAAGDFLWMVVGGVAVGIATSYVFNKLHSWLPMDENINVIFSFISPYVMYLIAEEIEASGVLAVVSGGLFFSYRRILFISSSSRLRAENVWSTFIFLLNGFAFLLIGLDLSEIMENMKIDGVDIWTATGYGVLITIVLIIIRMGCAYGALLVTFIMRNFIKVADPNNPGKAAPIVLGWTGMRGVVSLAAALSIPLTVGTTTTPFPMRSLILYITFIVILLTLVIQGLTLPVLLRYLRFPNFNDHLPEDETKRLIRKGLAQVSLDYLHTHELGSTAEQSRTLATLVDHWVEQVSEINETDSLYGNSRLLYIDILEQQRLWLYRLNNENPRIDQEIVNHFIHRIDLEEERMRKE
;
A
#
# COMPACT_ATOMS: atom_id res chain seq x y z
N MET A 1 -20.27 24.05 17.53
CA MET A 1 -19.99 22.72 16.93
C MET A 1 -18.74 22.72 16.05
N VAL A 2 -18.61 23.61 15.06
CA VAL A 2 -17.46 23.66 14.13
C VAL A 2 -16.14 23.93 14.86
N GLU A 3 -16.10 24.91 15.78
CA GLU A 3 -14.89 25.25 16.55
C GLU A 3 -14.37 24.08 17.40
N HIS A 4 -15.26 23.34 18.06
CA HIS A 4 -14.88 22.15 18.82
C HIS A 4 -14.31 21.05 17.91
N GLY A 5 -14.86 20.88 16.70
CA GLY A 5 -14.33 19.94 15.72
C GLY A 5 -12.90 20.27 15.29
N ILE A 6 -12.61 21.56 15.05
CA ILE A 6 -11.27 22.03 14.69
C ILE A 6 -10.28 21.79 15.84
N ILE A 7 -10.65 22.14 17.08
CA ILE A 7 -9.78 21.93 18.25
C ILE A 7 -9.44 20.45 18.43
N ILE A 8 -10.42 19.56 18.27
CA ILE A 8 -10.22 18.10 18.39
C ILE A 8 -9.30 17.59 17.28
N THR A 9 -9.52 18.03 16.03
CA THR A 9 -8.66 17.65 14.91
C THR A 9 -7.22 18.10 15.12
N LEU A 10 -7.01 19.32 15.62
CA LEU A 10 -5.68 19.83 15.97
C LEU A 10 -5.06 19.02 17.11
N PHE A 11 -5.82 18.72 18.17
CA PHE A 11 -5.35 17.90 19.29
C PHE A 11 -4.91 16.50 18.81
N PHE A 12 -5.70 15.86 17.96
CA PHE A 12 -5.32 14.55 17.41
C PHE A 12 -4.11 14.64 16.48
N THR A 13 -4.01 15.68 15.64
CA THR A 13 -2.84 15.88 14.77
C THR A 13 -1.57 16.03 15.60
N VAL A 14 -1.59 16.86 16.65
CA VAL A 14 -0.45 17.01 17.57
C VAL A 14 -0.13 15.70 18.27
N SER A 15 -1.14 14.97 18.73
CA SER A 15 -0.98 13.68 19.40
C SER A 15 -0.34 12.66 18.46
N ILE A 16 -0.75 12.59 17.18
CA ILE A 16 -0.16 11.72 16.16
C ILE A 16 1.34 12.03 15.99
N CYS A 17 1.69 13.32 15.88
CA CYS A 17 3.09 13.74 15.75
C CYS A 17 3.92 13.32 16.97
N LEU A 18 3.45 13.63 18.18
CA LEU A 18 4.16 13.32 19.43
C LEU A 18 4.32 11.79 19.63
N LEU A 19 3.26 11.02 19.38
CA LEU A 19 3.30 9.56 19.52
C LEU A 19 4.21 8.91 18.46
N THR A 20 4.27 9.45 17.25
CA THR A 20 5.22 8.97 16.23
C THR A 20 6.67 9.28 16.60
N MET A 21 6.94 10.46 17.18
CA MET A 21 8.28 10.78 17.73
C MET A 21 8.64 9.81 18.88
N LEU A 22 7.70 9.52 19.76
CA LEU A 22 7.88 8.54 20.84
C LEU A 22 8.13 7.12 20.30
N SER A 23 7.39 6.72 19.26
CA SER A 23 7.55 5.45 18.54
C SER A 23 8.98 5.25 18.07
N SER A 24 9.57 6.25 17.42
CA SER A 24 10.95 6.21 16.93
C SER A 24 11.96 6.03 18.07
N LYS A 25 11.72 6.69 19.22
CA LYS A 25 12.57 6.58 20.41
C LYS A 25 12.46 5.21 21.09
N LEU A 26 11.24 4.66 21.17
CA LEU A 26 10.97 3.35 21.78
C LEU A 26 11.26 2.18 20.84
N LYS A 27 11.50 2.43 19.54
CA LYS A 27 11.64 1.41 18.48
C LYS A 27 10.42 0.45 18.40
N VAL A 28 9.23 0.99 18.64
CA VAL A 28 7.95 0.30 18.50
C VAL A 28 7.22 0.90 17.31
N ALA A 29 6.49 0.09 16.54
CA ALA A 29 5.73 0.61 15.40
C ALA A 29 4.67 1.63 15.84
N TYR A 30 4.62 2.78 15.17
CA TYR A 30 3.70 3.88 15.50
C TYR A 30 2.22 3.48 15.48
N PRO A 31 1.71 2.54 14.65
CA PRO A 31 0.32 2.12 14.69
C PRO A 31 -0.10 1.56 16.05
N ILE A 32 0.79 0.81 16.72
CA ILE A 32 0.51 0.22 18.03
C ILE A 32 0.28 1.33 19.07
N LEU A 33 1.17 2.32 19.09
CA LEU A 33 1.07 3.43 20.04
C LEU A 33 -0.18 4.28 19.78
N LEU A 34 -0.54 4.48 18.52
CA LEU A 34 -1.74 5.26 18.16
C LEU A 34 -3.03 4.56 18.55
N VAL A 35 -3.15 3.24 18.32
CA VAL A 35 -4.32 2.46 18.76
C VAL A 35 -4.44 2.48 20.29
N VAL A 36 -3.33 2.27 21.02
CA VAL A 36 -3.33 2.30 22.49
C VAL A 36 -3.68 3.71 23.00
N ALA A 37 -3.15 4.75 22.37
CA ALA A 37 -3.48 6.12 22.75
C ALA A 37 -4.95 6.48 22.46
N GLY A 38 -5.49 6.06 21.32
CA GLY A 38 -6.90 6.20 21.00
C GLY A 38 -7.79 5.53 22.03
N LEU A 39 -7.41 4.32 22.46
CA LEU A 39 -8.08 3.59 23.54
C LEU A 39 -8.04 4.38 24.87
N LEU A 40 -6.88 4.95 25.23
CA LEU A 40 -6.77 5.77 26.44
C LEU A 40 -7.60 7.06 26.33
N PHE A 41 -7.61 7.68 25.16
CA PHE A 41 -8.43 8.87 24.91
C PHE A 41 -9.93 8.57 25.00
N SER A 42 -10.38 7.39 24.56
CA SER A 42 -11.78 6.99 24.64
C SER A 42 -12.30 6.87 26.08
N LEU A 43 -11.41 6.71 27.06
CA LEU A 43 -11.75 6.64 28.47
C LEU A 43 -11.84 8.02 29.16
N ILE A 44 -11.39 9.11 28.49
CA ILE A 44 -11.40 10.46 29.06
C ILE A 44 -12.80 11.06 28.92
N PRO A 45 -13.47 11.43 30.03
CA PRO A 45 -14.74 12.14 29.97
C PRO A 45 -14.58 13.49 29.28
N GLY A 46 -15.40 13.77 28.25
CA GLY A 46 -15.37 15.06 27.53
C GLY A 46 -14.77 15.00 26.12
N ILE A 47 -14.12 13.91 25.73
CA ILE A 47 -13.81 13.67 24.32
C ILE A 47 -15.12 13.24 23.62
N PRO A 48 -15.58 13.99 22.60
CA PRO A 48 -16.83 13.65 21.92
C PRO A 48 -16.69 12.31 21.21
N LYS A 49 -17.73 11.52 21.29
CA LYS A 49 -17.87 10.30 20.47
C LYS A 49 -17.93 10.73 19.01
N ILE A 50 -16.94 10.33 18.23
CA ILE A 50 -16.88 10.67 16.80
C ILE A 50 -17.65 9.60 16.05
N THR A 51 -18.96 9.77 15.92
CA THR A 51 -19.78 8.92 15.04
C THR A 51 -19.53 9.34 13.59
N ILE A 52 -18.57 8.70 12.94
CA ILE A 52 -18.32 8.95 11.52
C ILE A 52 -19.17 7.97 10.71
N ASN A 53 -19.84 8.50 9.68
CA ASN A 53 -20.56 7.64 8.75
C ASN A 53 -19.55 6.67 8.08
N PRO A 54 -19.78 5.35 8.15
CA PRO A 54 -18.86 4.35 7.61
C PRO A 54 -18.49 4.56 6.14
N ASN A 55 -19.44 4.97 5.32
CA ASN A 55 -19.20 5.26 3.90
C ASN A 55 -18.22 6.42 3.69
N VAL A 56 -18.23 7.39 4.61
CA VAL A 56 -17.31 8.52 4.59
C VAL A 56 -15.89 8.07 4.97
N ILE A 57 -15.76 7.14 5.93
CA ILE A 57 -14.46 6.55 6.29
C ILE A 57 -13.86 5.85 5.06
N PHE A 58 -14.62 4.99 4.39
CA PHE A 58 -14.15 4.32 3.17
C PHE A 58 -13.72 5.32 2.10
N LEU A 59 -14.54 6.33 1.84
CA LEU A 59 -14.27 7.30 0.79
C LEU A 59 -13.05 8.18 1.09
N ILE A 60 -12.86 8.59 2.35
CA ILE A 60 -11.75 9.46 2.72
C ILE A 60 -10.43 8.70 2.78
N PHE A 61 -10.41 7.51 3.37
CA PHE A 61 -9.16 6.81 3.68
C PHE A 61 -8.71 5.85 2.57
N LEU A 62 -9.65 5.08 2.00
CA LEU A 62 -9.28 3.95 1.14
C LEU A 62 -8.67 4.38 -0.20
N PRO A 63 -9.29 5.28 -1.01
CA PRO A 63 -8.75 5.64 -2.31
C PRO A 63 -7.33 6.24 -2.24
N PRO A 64 -7.01 7.22 -1.36
CA PRO A 64 -5.66 7.78 -1.32
C PRO A 64 -4.62 6.80 -0.81
N ILE A 65 -4.92 5.98 0.22
CA ILE A 65 -3.97 4.99 0.76
C ILE A 65 -3.61 3.95 -0.30
N LEU A 66 -4.62 3.43 -1.00
CA LEU A 66 -4.40 2.44 -2.06
C LEU A 66 -3.70 3.03 -3.28
N TYR A 67 -4.00 4.26 -3.64
CA TYR A 67 -3.38 4.94 -4.78
C TYR A 67 -1.90 5.22 -4.53
N GLU A 68 -1.56 5.73 -3.36
CA GLU A 68 -0.16 5.94 -2.98
C GLU A 68 0.59 4.60 -2.93
N ALA A 69 0.02 3.58 -2.30
CA ALA A 69 0.60 2.25 -2.31
C ALA A 69 0.80 1.70 -3.73
N ALA A 70 -0.14 1.91 -4.64
CA ALA A 70 -0.02 1.49 -6.04
C ALA A 70 1.06 2.27 -6.81
N ILE A 71 1.24 3.58 -6.53
CA ILE A 71 2.25 4.41 -7.19
C ILE A 71 3.66 4.11 -6.67
N SER A 72 3.81 3.86 -5.38
CA SER A 72 5.12 3.61 -4.75
C SER A 72 5.65 2.21 -5.04
N ASN A 73 4.75 1.24 -5.29
CA ASN A 73 5.13 -0.14 -5.55
C ASN A 73 5.79 -0.32 -6.92
N SER A 74 6.79 -1.21 -6.96
CA SER A 74 7.49 -1.59 -8.18
C SER A 74 6.62 -2.51 -9.05
N TRP A 75 6.16 -2.02 -10.22
CA TRP A 75 5.46 -2.86 -11.21
C TRP A 75 6.27 -4.09 -11.60
N LYS A 76 7.57 -3.96 -11.73
CA LYS A 76 8.50 -5.04 -12.09
C LYS A 76 8.51 -6.17 -11.05
N GLU A 77 8.57 -5.81 -9.77
CA GLU A 77 8.53 -6.78 -8.68
C GLU A 77 7.14 -7.42 -8.54
N LEU A 78 6.07 -6.63 -8.63
CA LEU A 78 4.70 -7.15 -8.63
C LEU A 78 4.48 -8.16 -9.76
N TRP A 79 4.97 -7.86 -10.98
CA TRP A 79 4.85 -8.75 -12.12
C TRP A 79 5.70 -10.01 -11.97
N ARG A 80 6.90 -9.90 -11.38
CA ARG A 80 7.78 -11.02 -11.06
C ARG A 80 7.12 -11.98 -10.09
N TRP A 81 6.54 -11.47 -9.01
CA TRP A 81 5.93 -12.26 -7.93
C TRP A 81 4.42 -12.44 -8.09
N ARG A 82 3.82 -12.04 -9.22
CA ARG A 82 2.37 -12.02 -9.45
C ARG A 82 1.64 -13.30 -9.04
N ARG A 83 2.23 -14.49 -9.24
CA ARG A 83 1.59 -15.77 -8.90
C ARG A 83 1.41 -15.93 -7.40
N ILE A 84 2.45 -15.62 -6.62
CA ILE A 84 2.41 -15.69 -5.17
C ILE A 84 1.47 -14.61 -4.65
N ILE A 85 1.63 -13.38 -5.12
CA ILE A 85 0.78 -12.24 -4.76
C ILE A 85 -0.70 -12.54 -5.03
N THR A 86 -1.05 -12.98 -6.24
CA THR A 86 -2.45 -13.32 -6.58
C THR A 86 -2.98 -14.48 -5.74
N SER A 87 -2.16 -15.50 -5.48
CA SER A 87 -2.56 -16.61 -4.62
C SER A 87 -2.87 -16.15 -3.20
N PHE A 88 -2.02 -15.30 -2.62
CA PHE A 88 -2.23 -14.78 -1.27
C PHE A 88 -3.39 -13.80 -1.21
N ALA A 89 -3.50 -12.90 -2.18
CA ALA A 89 -4.54 -11.88 -2.22
C ALA A 89 -5.96 -12.43 -2.44
N PHE A 90 -6.11 -13.54 -3.16
CA PHE A 90 -7.43 -14.10 -3.47
C PHE A 90 -7.67 -15.46 -2.78
N ILE A 91 -6.81 -16.46 -3.03
CA ILE A 91 -7.03 -17.83 -2.55
C ILE A 91 -6.89 -17.90 -1.03
N VAL A 92 -5.82 -17.32 -0.45
CA VAL A 92 -5.58 -17.36 0.99
C VAL A 92 -6.63 -16.54 1.73
N VAL A 93 -7.04 -15.39 1.20
CA VAL A 93 -8.13 -14.57 1.77
C VAL A 93 -9.44 -15.37 1.80
N PHE A 94 -9.79 -16.02 0.68
CA PHE A 94 -11.01 -16.85 0.61
C PHE A 94 -10.97 -18.06 1.57
N ILE A 95 -9.84 -18.78 1.63
CA ILE A 95 -9.65 -19.89 2.58
C ILE A 95 -9.79 -19.38 4.02
N THR A 96 -9.13 -18.24 4.33
CA THR A 96 -9.18 -17.66 5.67
C THR A 96 -10.60 -17.26 6.04
N ALA A 97 -11.32 -16.55 5.14
CA ALA A 97 -12.70 -16.17 5.37
C ALA A 97 -13.62 -17.38 5.56
N SER A 98 -13.43 -18.44 4.77
CA SER A 98 -14.20 -19.68 4.87
C SER A 98 -13.98 -20.39 6.22
N VAL A 99 -12.72 -20.55 6.64
CA VAL A 99 -12.42 -21.22 7.92
C VAL A 99 -12.93 -20.38 9.10
N VAL A 100 -12.78 -19.06 9.06
CA VAL A 100 -13.37 -18.17 10.08
C VAL A 100 -14.88 -18.32 10.10
N ALA A 101 -15.54 -18.39 8.93
CA ALA A 101 -16.98 -18.58 8.84
C ALA A 101 -17.45 -19.88 9.50
N PHE A 102 -16.78 -21.00 9.23
CA PHE A 102 -17.12 -22.28 9.84
C PHE A 102 -16.86 -22.30 11.36
N ILE A 103 -15.74 -21.73 11.81
CA ILE A 103 -15.41 -21.66 13.23
C ILE A 103 -16.36 -20.73 13.97
N ALA A 104 -16.68 -19.56 13.43
CA ALA A 104 -17.63 -18.65 14.03
C ALA A 104 -19.02 -19.28 14.13
N ASN A 105 -19.50 -19.94 13.08
CA ASN A 105 -20.79 -20.66 13.10
C ASN A 105 -20.81 -21.80 14.15
N HIS A 106 -19.69 -22.48 14.36
CA HIS A 106 -19.62 -23.60 15.28
C HIS A 106 -19.52 -23.16 16.75
N PHE A 107 -18.72 -22.15 17.06
CA PHE A 107 -18.41 -21.75 18.43
C PHE A 107 -19.24 -20.58 18.95
N ILE A 108 -19.81 -19.73 18.07
CA ILE A 108 -20.61 -18.58 18.49
C ILE A 108 -22.08 -18.90 18.34
N PRO A 109 -22.85 -18.99 19.45
CA PRO A 109 -24.28 -19.30 19.38
C PRO A 109 -25.05 -18.27 18.56
N GLY A 110 -25.92 -18.75 17.68
CA GLY A 110 -26.73 -17.87 16.80
C GLY A 110 -26.00 -17.25 15.61
N PHE A 111 -24.73 -17.62 15.40
CA PHE A 111 -23.94 -17.08 14.27
C PHE A 111 -24.18 -17.92 13.02
N SER A 112 -24.86 -17.36 12.03
CA SER A 112 -25.13 -18.05 10.75
C SER A 112 -23.88 -18.08 9.85
N ILE A 113 -23.84 -18.98 8.87
CA ILE A 113 -22.73 -19.06 7.91
C ILE A 113 -22.51 -17.73 7.16
N PRO A 114 -23.54 -17.00 6.67
CA PRO A 114 -23.34 -15.67 6.09
C PRO A 114 -22.70 -14.67 7.06
N LEU A 115 -23.11 -14.64 8.33
CA LEU A 115 -22.46 -13.80 9.35
C LEU A 115 -21.01 -14.21 9.58
N GLY A 116 -20.72 -15.51 9.52
CA GLY A 116 -19.37 -16.03 9.59
C GLY A 116 -18.50 -15.57 8.40
N PHE A 117 -19.02 -15.60 7.18
CA PHE A 117 -18.33 -15.05 6.01
C PHE A 117 -18.17 -13.52 6.08
N LEU A 118 -19.14 -12.82 6.67
CA LEU A 118 -19.02 -11.39 6.92
C LEU A 118 -17.84 -11.09 7.86
N LEU A 119 -17.80 -11.74 9.01
CA LEU A 119 -16.66 -11.62 9.94
C LEU A 119 -15.36 -12.07 9.28
N GLY A 120 -15.37 -13.23 8.60
CA GLY A 120 -14.21 -13.76 7.89
C GLY A 120 -13.69 -12.82 6.80
N GLY A 121 -14.58 -12.23 5.99
CA GLY A 121 -14.23 -11.22 5.01
C GLY A 121 -13.56 -10.01 5.67
N ILE A 122 -14.12 -9.48 6.74
CA ILE A 122 -13.59 -8.31 7.46
C ILE A 122 -12.20 -8.57 8.05
N VAL A 123 -11.95 -9.74 8.66
CA VAL A 123 -10.68 -10.00 9.36
C VAL A 123 -9.64 -10.77 8.53
N SER A 124 -9.97 -11.17 7.29
CA SER A 124 -9.02 -11.95 6.47
C SER A 124 -7.87 -11.13 5.87
N PRO A 125 -8.04 -9.88 5.39
CA PRO A 125 -6.95 -9.16 4.74
C PRO A 125 -5.90 -8.70 5.76
N PRO A 126 -4.60 -9.00 5.56
CA PRO A 126 -3.53 -8.43 6.34
C PRO A 126 -3.20 -7.01 5.88
N ASP A 127 -2.77 -6.17 6.81
CA ASP A 127 -2.35 -4.79 6.59
C ASP A 127 -0.84 -4.69 6.39
N ALA A 128 -0.41 -4.25 5.21
CA ALA A 128 1.00 -4.03 4.92
C ALA A 128 1.56 -2.78 5.57
N VAL A 129 0.75 -1.75 5.84
CA VAL A 129 1.23 -0.49 6.46
C VAL A 129 1.82 -0.76 7.82
N SER A 130 1.14 -1.56 8.65
CA SER A 130 1.62 -1.97 9.96
C SER A 130 2.88 -2.83 9.86
N ALA A 131 2.95 -3.76 8.90
CA ALA A 131 4.11 -4.60 8.67
C ALA A 131 5.31 -3.78 8.19
N ALA A 132 5.14 -2.87 7.23
CA ALA A 132 6.18 -1.99 6.72
C ALA A 132 6.74 -1.07 7.80
N ALA A 133 5.88 -0.52 8.68
CA ALA A 133 6.31 0.31 9.81
C ALA A 133 7.26 -0.43 10.77
N ILE A 134 7.09 -1.74 10.92
CA ILE A 134 7.96 -2.58 11.75
C ILE A 134 9.24 -2.97 11.00
N MET A 135 9.13 -3.31 9.73
CA MET A 135 10.27 -3.73 8.90
C MET A 135 11.31 -2.61 8.70
N LYS A 136 10.93 -1.34 8.90
CA LYS A 136 11.90 -0.21 8.94
C LYS A 136 13.02 -0.39 9.98
N PHE A 137 12.77 -1.13 11.05
CA PHE A 137 13.75 -1.36 12.12
C PHE A 137 14.62 -2.60 11.94
N VAL A 138 14.34 -3.44 10.94
CA VAL A 138 15.06 -4.70 10.70
C VAL A 138 15.20 -4.92 9.19
N LYS A 139 16.40 -5.29 8.74
CA LYS A 139 16.63 -5.61 7.32
C LYS A 139 15.88 -6.89 6.92
N VAL A 140 14.95 -6.76 6.01
CA VAL A 140 14.19 -7.86 5.41
C VAL A 140 14.56 -7.94 3.93
N PRO A 141 14.69 -9.15 3.34
CA PRO A 141 14.91 -9.29 1.90
C PRO A 141 13.80 -8.61 1.09
N GLN A 142 14.16 -7.82 0.07
CA GLN A 142 13.23 -7.06 -0.78
C GLN A 142 12.09 -7.93 -1.36
N ARG A 143 12.40 -9.19 -1.72
CA ARG A 143 11.39 -10.13 -2.21
C ARG A 143 10.22 -10.32 -1.22
N ILE A 144 10.51 -10.34 0.09
CA ILE A 144 9.47 -10.53 1.13
C ILE A 144 8.64 -9.25 1.26
N SER A 145 9.27 -8.07 1.27
CA SER A 145 8.56 -6.78 1.26
C SER A 145 7.66 -6.65 0.03
N ALA A 146 8.19 -6.91 -1.17
CA ALA A 146 7.43 -6.83 -2.42
C ALA A 146 6.22 -7.79 -2.45
N ILE A 147 6.37 -9.00 -1.90
CA ILE A 147 5.23 -9.95 -1.81
C ILE A 147 4.18 -9.43 -0.82
N LEU A 148 4.59 -8.93 0.35
CA LEU A 148 3.66 -8.43 1.38
C LEU A 148 2.93 -7.17 0.92
N GLU A 149 3.64 -6.22 0.31
CA GLU A 149 3.06 -5.00 -0.24
C GLU A 149 2.12 -5.31 -1.40
N GLY A 150 2.55 -6.20 -2.32
CA GLY A 150 1.71 -6.64 -3.42
C GLY A 150 0.48 -7.42 -2.97
N GLU A 151 0.61 -8.30 -1.96
CA GLU A 151 -0.53 -8.99 -1.36
C GLU A 151 -1.54 -7.99 -0.81
N SER A 152 -1.08 -7.05 0.02
CA SER A 152 -1.95 -6.06 0.67
C SER A 152 -2.68 -5.17 -0.34
N LEU A 153 -2.03 -4.86 -1.46
CA LEU A 153 -2.64 -4.03 -2.51
C LEU A 153 -3.89 -4.67 -3.14
N PHE A 154 -3.95 -6.00 -3.22
CA PHE A 154 -5.05 -6.71 -3.87
C PHE A 154 -5.99 -7.44 -2.89
N ASN A 155 -5.55 -7.79 -1.68
CA ASN A 155 -6.35 -8.54 -0.72
C ASN A 155 -7.55 -7.74 -0.18
N ASP A 156 -7.42 -6.41 -0.08
CA ASP A 156 -8.50 -5.53 0.36
C ASP A 156 -9.69 -5.61 -0.62
N ALA A 157 -9.41 -5.69 -1.91
CA ALA A 157 -10.44 -5.86 -2.92
C ALA A 157 -11.17 -7.20 -2.77
N SER A 158 -10.43 -8.31 -2.63
CA SER A 158 -11.04 -9.64 -2.48
C SER A 158 -11.84 -9.76 -1.18
N SER A 159 -11.33 -9.16 -0.12
CA SER A 159 -12.00 -9.09 1.19
C SER A 159 -13.32 -8.32 1.12
N LEU A 160 -13.31 -7.10 0.58
CA LEU A 160 -14.51 -6.28 0.48
C LEU A 160 -15.57 -6.90 -0.45
N ILE A 161 -15.16 -7.64 -1.48
CA ILE A 161 -16.08 -8.41 -2.30
C ILE A 161 -16.76 -9.50 -1.45
N ILE A 162 -16.00 -10.25 -0.63
CA ILE A 162 -16.57 -11.26 0.29
C ILE A 162 -17.55 -10.60 1.27
N VAL A 163 -17.19 -9.44 1.84
CA VAL A 163 -18.05 -8.66 2.75
C VAL A 163 -19.36 -8.27 2.04
N LYS A 164 -19.29 -7.74 0.81
CA LYS A 164 -20.48 -7.34 0.03
C LYS A 164 -21.42 -8.53 -0.20
N PHE A 165 -20.91 -9.67 -0.63
CA PHE A 165 -21.72 -10.88 -0.82
C PHE A 165 -22.28 -11.45 0.50
N ALA A 166 -21.51 -11.39 1.56
CA ALA A 166 -21.99 -11.82 2.88
C ALA A 166 -23.14 -10.93 3.38
N LEU A 167 -23.04 -9.60 3.20
CA LEU A 167 -24.11 -8.66 3.55
C LEU A 167 -25.39 -8.94 2.75
N ILE A 168 -25.26 -9.18 1.43
CA ILE A 168 -26.38 -9.55 0.56
C ILE A 168 -27.04 -10.86 1.05
N SER A 169 -26.19 -11.87 1.37
CA SER A 169 -26.69 -13.18 1.84
C SER A 169 -27.42 -13.09 3.18
N VAL A 170 -26.98 -12.21 4.09
CA VAL A 170 -27.68 -11.95 5.36
C VAL A 170 -29.05 -11.30 5.10
N GLY A 171 -29.13 -10.41 4.09
CA GLY A 171 -30.37 -9.70 3.74
C GLY A 171 -31.41 -10.56 3.03
N ILE A 172 -30.99 -11.42 2.11
CA ILE A 172 -31.90 -12.22 1.24
C ILE A 172 -32.17 -13.61 1.85
N GLY A 173 -31.27 -14.09 2.72
CA GLY A 173 -31.38 -15.44 3.33
C GLY A 173 -31.02 -16.61 2.40
N GLN A 174 -30.65 -16.33 1.14
CA GLN A 174 -30.21 -17.33 0.15
C GLN A 174 -28.95 -16.89 -0.55
N PHE A 175 -28.05 -17.82 -0.80
CA PHE A 175 -26.83 -17.58 -1.57
C PHE A 175 -26.87 -18.36 -2.88
N VAL A 176 -26.88 -17.62 -3.99
CA VAL A 176 -26.88 -18.20 -5.35
C VAL A 176 -25.47 -18.08 -5.91
N TRP A 177 -24.72 -19.19 -5.91
CA TRP A 177 -23.28 -19.20 -6.21
C TRP A 177 -22.93 -18.76 -7.64
N TYR A 178 -23.77 -19.04 -8.65
CA TYR A 178 -23.48 -18.69 -10.05
C TYR A 178 -23.71 -17.20 -10.31
N ASP A 179 -24.69 -16.57 -9.67
CA ASP A 179 -24.90 -15.12 -9.74
C ASP A 179 -23.74 -14.41 -9.03
N ALA A 180 -23.34 -14.90 -7.84
CA ALA A 180 -22.19 -14.40 -7.11
C ALA A 180 -20.88 -14.52 -7.91
N ALA A 181 -20.69 -15.59 -8.68
CA ALA A 181 -19.49 -15.74 -9.54
C ALA A 181 -19.51 -14.75 -10.71
N GLY A 182 -20.67 -14.50 -11.31
CA GLY A 182 -20.84 -13.50 -12.37
C GLY A 182 -20.55 -12.07 -11.88
N ASP A 183 -21.16 -11.71 -10.75
CA ASP A 183 -20.95 -10.40 -10.12
C ASP A 183 -19.48 -10.22 -9.67
N PHE A 184 -18.87 -11.26 -9.10
CA PHE A 184 -17.44 -11.24 -8.76
C PHE A 184 -16.58 -10.92 -9.99
N LEU A 185 -16.83 -11.61 -11.12
CA LEU A 185 -16.08 -11.36 -12.35
C LEU A 185 -16.30 -9.95 -12.87
N TRP A 186 -17.56 -9.46 -12.82
CA TRP A 186 -17.88 -8.08 -13.19
C TRP A 186 -17.17 -7.06 -12.30
N MET A 187 -17.20 -7.26 -10.98
CA MET A 187 -16.51 -6.37 -10.03
C MET A 187 -15.01 -6.30 -10.29
N VAL A 188 -14.39 -7.44 -10.59
CA VAL A 188 -12.93 -7.50 -10.85
C VAL A 188 -12.59 -6.88 -12.21
N VAL A 189 -13.22 -7.35 -13.29
CA VAL A 189 -12.92 -6.90 -14.66
C VAL A 189 -13.34 -5.45 -14.87
N GLY A 190 -14.53 -5.10 -14.42
CA GLY A 190 -15.06 -3.72 -14.48
C GLY A 190 -14.19 -2.74 -13.70
N GLY A 191 -13.81 -3.10 -12.47
CA GLY A 191 -12.92 -2.27 -11.65
C GLY A 191 -11.57 -2.02 -12.32
N VAL A 192 -10.91 -3.08 -12.80
CA VAL A 192 -9.62 -2.95 -13.52
C VAL A 192 -9.78 -2.11 -14.80
N ALA A 193 -10.83 -2.33 -15.57
CA ALA A 193 -11.09 -1.59 -16.81
C ALA A 193 -11.31 -0.09 -16.54
N VAL A 194 -12.14 0.25 -15.55
CA VAL A 194 -12.37 1.65 -15.12
C VAL A 194 -11.09 2.30 -14.66
N GLY A 195 -10.31 1.62 -13.82
CA GLY A 195 -9.04 2.16 -13.32
C GLY A 195 -8.06 2.49 -14.44
N ILE A 196 -7.84 1.57 -15.36
CA ILE A 196 -6.94 1.78 -16.51
C ILE A 196 -7.49 2.88 -17.43
N ALA A 197 -8.79 2.87 -17.75
CA ALA A 197 -9.41 3.87 -18.62
C ALA A 197 -9.31 5.28 -18.03
N THR A 198 -9.66 5.44 -16.75
CA THR A 198 -9.59 6.72 -16.03
C THR A 198 -8.14 7.20 -15.94
N SER A 199 -7.20 6.33 -15.59
CA SER A 199 -5.78 6.67 -15.54
C SER A 199 -5.25 7.09 -16.92
N TYR A 200 -5.67 6.43 -17.99
CA TYR A 200 -5.30 6.82 -19.35
C TYR A 200 -5.80 8.23 -19.69
N VAL A 201 -7.05 8.56 -19.31
CA VAL A 201 -7.60 9.91 -19.50
C VAL A 201 -6.80 10.94 -18.71
N PHE A 202 -6.49 10.68 -17.43
CA PHE A 202 -5.67 11.59 -16.63
C PHE A 202 -4.25 11.76 -17.20
N ASN A 203 -3.62 10.68 -17.67
CA ASN A 203 -2.32 10.76 -18.33
C ASN A 203 -2.35 11.64 -19.57
N LYS A 204 -3.42 11.53 -20.37
CA LYS A 204 -3.60 12.35 -21.58
C LYS A 204 -3.88 13.82 -21.22
N LEU A 205 -4.65 14.07 -20.17
CA LEU A 205 -4.88 15.44 -19.65
C LEU A 205 -3.56 16.07 -19.19
N HIS A 206 -2.73 15.34 -18.44
CA HIS A 206 -1.41 15.83 -18.02
C HIS A 206 -0.47 16.18 -19.19
N SER A 207 -0.54 15.41 -20.29
CA SER A 207 0.30 15.68 -21.47
C SER A 207 -0.25 16.79 -22.38
N TRP A 208 -1.55 17.07 -22.34
CA TRP A 208 -2.22 17.99 -23.26
C TRP A 208 -2.45 19.39 -22.67
N LEU A 209 -2.66 19.47 -21.36
CA LEU A 209 -2.87 20.74 -20.67
C LEU A 209 -1.54 21.28 -20.13
N PRO A 210 -1.24 22.58 -20.31
CA PRO A 210 -0.10 23.21 -19.65
C PRO A 210 -0.38 23.32 -18.15
N MET A 211 -0.06 22.27 -17.39
CA MET A 211 -0.32 22.22 -15.96
C MET A 211 0.87 22.75 -15.16
N ASP A 212 0.61 23.70 -14.27
CA ASP A 212 1.53 24.09 -13.21
C ASP A 212 1.75 22.93 -12.22
N GLU A 213 2.85 22.97 -11.48
CA GLU A 213 3.23 21.95 -10.51
C GLU A 213 2.15 21.71 -9.44
N ASN A 214 1.51 22.79 -8.96
CA ASN A 214 0.43 22.71 -7.99
C ASN A 214 -0.81 22.03 -8.57
N ILE A 215 -1.14 22.34 -9.82
CA ILE A 215 -2.28 21.73 -10.53
C ILE A 215 -2.02 20.22 -10.71
N ASN A 216 -0.79 19.82 -11.08
CA ASN A 216 -0.42 18.42 -11.19
C ASN A 216 -0.61 17.65 -9.88
N VAL A 217 -0.22 18.24 -8.73
CA VAL A 217 -0.42 17.64 -7.41
C VAL A 217 -1.92 17.52 -7.12
N ILE A 218 -2.71 18.57 -7.35
CA ILE A 218 -4.17 18.55 -7.12
C ILE A 218 -4.84 17.46 -7.98
N PHE A 219 -4.48 17.35 -9.26
CA PHE A 219 -5.01 16.29 -10.13
C PHE A 219 -4.63 14.89 -9.64
N SER A 220 -3.44 14.73 -9.07
CA SER A 220 -3.06 13.44 -8.46
C SER A 220 -3.93 13.09 -7.25
N PHE A 221 -4.42 14.08 -6.47
CA PHE A 221 -5.38 13.86 -5.37
C PHE A 221 -6.78 13.55 -5.85
N ILE A 222 -7.24 14.17 -6.95
CA ILE A 222 -8.57 13.96 -7.50
C ILE A 222 -8.67 12.57 -8.15
N SER A 223 -7.61 12.11 -8.81
CA SER A 223 -7.64 10.89 -9.63
C SER A 223 -8.10 9.63 -8.89
N PRO A 224 -7.63 9.28 -7.67
CA PRO A 224 -8.10 8.09 -6.95
C PRO A 224 -9.58 8.15 -6.58
N TYR A 225 -10.09 9.33 -6.22
CA TYR A 225 -11.51 9.49 -5.91
C TYR A 225 -12.38 9.32 -7.14
N VAL A 226 -11.97 9.88 -8.29
CA VAL A 226 -12.69 9.72 -9.56
C VAL A 226 -12.70 8.25 -9.99
N MET A 227 -11.56 7.54 -9.89
CA MET A 227 -11.47 6.11 -10.18
C MET A 227 -12.41 5.30 -9.29
N TYR A 228 -12.40 5.58 -7.99
CA TYR A 228 -13.22 4.89 -7.00
C TYR A 228 -14.71 5.11 -7.27
N LEU A 229 -15.14 6.38 -7.38
CA LEU A 229 -16.55 6.74 -7.55
C LEU A 229 -17.14 6.23 -8.87
N ILE A 230 -16.42 6.33 -9.99
CA ILE A 230 -16.89 5.81 -11.28
C ILE A 230 -17.09 4.29 -11.21
N ALA A 231 -16.17 3.58 -10.56
CA ALA A 231 -16.26 2.12 -10.44
C ALA A 231 -17.45 1.71 -9.55
N GLU A 232 -17.65 2.36 -8.40
CA GLU A 232 -18.79 2.09 -7.51
C GLU A 232 -20.14 2.41 -8.17
N GLU A 233 -20.23 3.46 -9.00
CA GLU A 233 -21.46 3.82 -9.72
C GLU A 233 -21.90 2.73 -10.72
N ILE A 234 -20.99 1.98 -11.30
CA ILE A 234 -21.30 0.85 -12.18
C ILE A 234 -21.27 -0.50 -11.44
N GLU A 235 -21.32 -0.47 -10.11
CA GLU A 235 -21.26 -1.65 -9.24
C GLU A 235 -20.01 -2.52 -9.40
N ALA A 236 -18.93 -1.94 -9.95
CA ALA A 236 -17.61 -2.56 -10.01
C ALA A 236 -16.78 -2.25 -8.75
N SER A 237 -15.61 -2.89 -8.61
CA SER A 237 -14.75 -2.66 -7.43
C SER A 237 -13.97 -1.35 -7.53
N GLY A 238 -14.34 -0.35 -6.71
CA GLY A 238 -13.62 0.91 -6.57
C GLY A 238 -12.17 0.71 -6.12
N VAL A 239 -11.93 -0.27 -5.25
CA VAL A 239 -10.57 -0.64 -4.79
C VAL A 239 -9.70 -1.08 -5.96
N LEU A 240 -10.17 -2.04 -6.78
CA LEU A 240 -9.42 -2.51 -7.95
C LEU A 240 -9.23 -1.42 -9.00
N ALA A 241 -10.19 -0.49 -9.12
CA ALA A 241 -10.04 0.64 -10.02
C ALA A 241 -8.90 1.57 -9.59
N VAL A 242 -8.84 1.92 -8.31
CA VAL A 242 -7.76 2.75 -7.76
C VAL A 242 -6.40 2.07 -7.88
N VAL A 243 -6.32 0.79 -7.53
CA VAL A 243 -5.07 0.00 -7.59
C VAL A 243 -4.56 -0.14 -9.03
N SER A 244 -5.40 -0.60 -9.95
CA SER A 244 -5.01 -0.80 -11.35
C SER A 244 -4.70 0.53 -12.05
N GLY A 245 -5.48 1.57 -11.75
CA GLY A 245 -5.25 2.92 -12.26
C GLY A 245 -3.96 3.53 -11.73
N GLY A 246 -3.67 3.40 -10.43
CA GLY A 246 -2.44 3.85 -9.80
C GLY A 246 -1.20 3.14 -10.34
N LEU A 247 -1.25 1.82 -10.52
CA LEU A 247 -0.18 1.04 -11.13
C LEU A 247 0.08 1.47 -12.59
N PHE A 248 -0.98 1.67 -13.37
CA PHE A 248 -0.86 2.14 -14.75
C PHE A 248 -0.28 3.56 -14.83
N PHE A 249 -0.69 4.44 -13.93
CA PHE A 249 -0.14 5.80 -13.82
C PHE A 249 1.34 5.75 -13.45
N SER A 250 1.72 4.98 -12.42
CA SER A 250 3.10 4.82 -11.96
C SER A 250 4.05 4.37 -13.07
N TYR A 251 3.61 3.42 -13.90
CA TYR A 251 4.39 2.88 -15.01
C TYR A 251 4.76 3.95 -16.04
N ARG A 252 3.91 4.95 -16.26
CA ARG A 252 4.11 5.98 -17.30
C ARG A 252 4.49 7.36 -16.78
N ARG A 253 4.36 7.65 -15.50
CA ARG A 253 4.53 8.99 -14.91
C ARG A 253 5.85 9.68 -15.26
N ILE A 254 6.92 8.90 -15.44
CA ILE A 254 8.27 9.40 -15.77
C ILE A 254 8.29 10.09 -17.14
N LEU A 255 7.41 9.71 -18.06
CA LEU A 255 7.39 10.19 -19.44
C LEU A 255 6.67 11.53 -19.64
N PHE A 256 5.76 11.92 -18.72
CA PHE A 256 4.90 13.10 -18.92
C PHE A 256 4.82 14.06 -17.72
N ILE A 257 5.29 13.67 -16.54
CA ILE A 257 5.31 14.55 -15.36
C ILE A 257 6.70 15.18 -15.23
N SER A 258 6.75 16.50 -15.05
CA SER A 258 7.99 17.23 -14.81
C SER A 258 8.66 16.80 -13.50
N SER A 259 9.98 16.96 -13.40
CA SER A 259 10.78 16.64 -12.21
C SER A 259 10.29 17.37 -10.98
N SER A 260 10.05 18.68 -11.10
CA SER A 260 9.51 19.51 -10.00
C SER A 260 8.16 19.02 -9.52
N SER A 261 7.25 18.65 -10.44
CA SER A 261 5.93 18.10 -10.06
C SER A 261 6.05 16.76 -9.36
N ARG A 262 6.97 15.88 -9.78
CA ARG A 262 7.19 14.57 -9.13
C ARG A 262 7.72 14.73 -7.71
N LEU A 263 8.75 15.56 -7.50
CA LEU A 263 9.34 15.83 -6.18
C LEU A 263 8.31 16.45 -5.22
N ARG A 264 7.54 17.41 -5.73
CA ARG A 264 6.50 18.06 -4.93
C ARG A 264 5.38 17.09 -4.56
N ALA A 265 4.88 16.29 -5.52
CA ALA A 265 3.86 15.28 -5.28
C ALA A 265 4.32 14.25 -4.25
N GLU A 266 5.55 13.72 -4.34
CA GLU A 266 6.10 12.75 -3.41
C GLU A 266 6.10 13.27 -1.96
N ASN A 267 6.55 14.51 -1.74
CA ASN A 267 6.57 15.13 -0.41
C ASN A 267 5.15 15.37 0.14
N VAL A 268 4.22 15.83 -0.70
CA VAL A 268 2.84 16.10 -0.28
C VAL A 268 2.11 14.79 0.02
N TRP A 269 2.24 13.78 -0.85
CA TRP A 269 1.62 12.47 -0.65
C TRP A 269 2.15 11.76 0.59
N SER A 270 3.46 11.75 0.82
CA SER A 270 4.04 11.10 2.01
C SER A 270 3.51 11.72 3.31
N THR A 271 3.39 13.07 3.36
CA THR A 271 2.84 13.77 4.53
C THR A 271 1.35 13.49 4.70
N PHE A 272 0.59 13.51 3.62
CA PHE A 272 -0.86 13.26 3.63
C PHE A 272 -1.19 11.83 4.09
N ILE A 273 -0.51 10.83 3.54
CA ILE A 273 -0.69 9.43 3.93
C ILE A 273 -0.25 9.17 5.38
N PHE A 274 0.83 9.83 5.82
CA PHE A 274 1.22 9.77 7.24
C PHE A 274 0.09 10.24 8.16
N LEU A 275 -0.54 11.38 7.84
CA LEU A 275 -1.67 11.89 8.62
C LEU A 275 -2.90 10.97 8.53
N LEU A 276 -3.26 10.50 7.33
CA LEU A 276 -4.39 9.60 7.14
C LEU A 276 -4.23 8.31 7.95
N ASN A 277 -3.07 7.65 7.85
CA ASN A 277 -2.78 6.46 8.63
C ASN A 277 -2.80 6.76 10.14
N GLY A 278 -2.25 7.91 10.54
CA GLY A 278 -2.26 8.35 11.94
C GLY A 278 -3.68 8.49 12.51
N PHE A 279 -4.55 9.19 11.79
CA PHE A 279 -5.96 9.33 12.16
C PHE A 279 -6.68 7.99 12.17
N ALA A 280 -6.46 7.15 11.16
CA ALA A 280 -7.11 5.86 11.05
C ALA A 280 -6.78 4.95 12.25
N PHE A 281 -5.50 4.82 12.63
CA PHE A 281 -5.11 4.01 13.79
C PHE A 281 -5.59 4.62 15.12
N LEU A 282 -5.63 5.93 15.25
CA LEU A 282 -6.17 6.60 16.44
C LEU A 282 -7.67 6.36 16.57
N LEU A 283 -8.43 6.44 15.46
CA LEU A 283 -9.87 6.17 15.41
C LEU A 283 -10.19 4.73 15.81
N ILE A 284 -9.38 3.75 15.38
CA ILE A 284 -9.51 2.35 15.83
C ILE A 284 -9.60 2.27 17.35
N GLY A 285 -8.69 2.98 18.06
CA GLY A 285 -8.70 2.98 19.53
C GLY A 285 -9.89 3.73 20.13
N LEU A 286 -10.32 4.84 19.51
CA LEU A 286 -11.42 5.67 20.00
C LEU A 286 -12.79 4.96 19.93
N ASP A 287 -13.03 4.18 18.89
CA ASP A 287 -14.32 3.52 18.65
C ASP A 287 -14.65 2.42 19.68
N LEU A 288 -13.65 1.91 20.41
CA LEU A 288 -13.87 0.83 21.37
C LEU A 288 -14.90 1.15 22.44
N SER A 289 -14.92 2.37 22.97
CA SER A 289 -15.85 2.74 24.04
C SER A 289 -17.31 2.68 23.58
N GLU A 290 -17.59 3.10 22.35
CA GLU A 290 -18.91 3.02 21.73
C GLU A 290 -19.31 1.56 21.45
N ILE A 291 -18.37 0.77 20.91
CA ILE A 291 -18.58 -0.67 20.65
C ILE A 291 -18.92 -1.40 21.95
N MET A 292 -18.20 -1.12 23.05
CA MET A 292 -18.46 -1.73 24.36
C MET A 292 -19.82 -1.32 24.96
N GLU A 293 -20.25 -0.09 24.74
CA GLU A 293 -21.55 0.40 25.20
C GLU A 293 -22.68 -0.31 24.43
N ASN A 294 -22.56 -0.41 23.11
CA ASN A 294 -23.52 -1.11 22.26
C ASN A 294 -23.61 -2.61 22.62
N MET A 295 -22.49 -3.27 22.92
CA MET A 295 -22.48 -4.65 23.40
C MET A 295 -23.25 -4.86 24.72
N LYS A 296 -23.11 -3.90 25.67
CA LYS A 296 -23.88 -3.97 26.92
C LYS A 296 -25.38 -3.83 26.69
N ILE A 297 -25.79 -2.96 25.74
CA ILE A 297 -27.20 -2.80 25.35
C ILE A 297 -27.74 -4.10 24.74
N ASP A 298 -26.95 -4.78 23.91
CA ASP A 298 -27.30 -6.05 23.29
C ASP A 298 -27.24 -7.25 24.26
N GLY A 299 -26.83 -7.03 25.52
CA GLY A 299 -26.77 -8.08 26.56
C GLY A 299 -25.64 -9.10 26.33
N VAL A 300 -24.64 -8.80 25.55
CA VAL A 300 -23.51 -9.69 25.27
C VAL A 300 -22.43 -9.53 26.34
N ASP A 301 -22.03 -10.65 26.97
CA ASP A 301 -20.94 -10.62 27.94
C ASP A 301 -19.59 -10.33 27.27
N ILE A 302 -18.90 -9.31 27.80
CA ILE A 302 -17.62 -8.82 27.25
C ILE A 302 -16.52 -9.88 27.33
N TRP A 303 -16.47 -10.69 28.40
CA TRP A 303 -15.44 -11.71 28.53
C TRP A 303 -15.62 -12.84 27.53
N THR A 304 -16.85 -13.25 27.30
CA THR A 304 -17.20 -14.25 26.28
C THR A 304 -16.86 -13.75 24.88
N ALA A 305 -17.21 -12.51 24.56
CA ALA A 305 -16.87 -11.89 23.28
C ALA A 305 -15.35 -11.72 23.09
N THR A 306 -14.61 -11.38 24.15
CA THR A 306 -13.15 -11.35 24.12
C THR A 306 -12.58 -12.74 23.84
N GLY A 307 -13.15 -13.79 24.45
CA GLY A 307 -12.79 -15.17 24.18
C GLY A 307 -12.96 -15.55 22.71
N TYR A 308 -14.06 -15.13 22.08
CA TYR A 308 -14.25 -15.32 20.63
C TYR A 308 -13.21 -14.55 19.80
N GLY A 309 -12.89 -13.30 20.16
CA GLY A 309 -11.85 -12.52 19.50
C GLY A 309 -10.47 -13.18 19.58
N VAL A 310 -10.10 -13.71 20.74
CA VAL A 310 -8.85 -14.47 20.94
C VAL A 310 -8.84 -15.75 20.09
N LEU A 311 -9.95 -16.51 20.09
CA LEU A 311 -10.09 -17.72 19.28
C LEU A 311 -9.90 -17.42 17.80
N ILE A 312 -10.60 -16.43 17.27
CA ILE A 312 -10.47 -16.01 15.85
C ILE A 312 -9.03 -15.55 15.55
N THR A 313 -8.39 -14.81 16.44
CA THR A 313 -6.99 -14.38 16.26
C THR A 313 -6.05 -15.57 16.12
N ILE A 314 -6.17 -16.57 16.99
CA ILE A 314 -5.35 -17.79 16.94
C ILE A 314 -5.60 -18.54 15.63
N VAL A 315 -6.84 -18.69 15.24
CA VAL A 315 -7.25 -19.32 13.98
C VAL A 315 -6.61 -18.61 12.78
N LEU A 316 -6.67 -17.27 12.73
CA LEU A 316 -6.10 -16.47 11.67
C LEU A 316 -4.58 -16.69 11.55
N ILE A 317 -3.85 -16.73 12.67
CA ILE A 317 -2.40 -16.98 12.68
C ILE A 317 -2.09 -18.39 12.15
N ILE A 318 -2.81 -19.39 12.63
CA ILE A 318 -2.59 -20.79 12.22
C ILE A 318 -2.87 -20.99 10.74
N ILE A 319 -3.99 -20.47 10.24
CA ILE A 319 -4.37 -20.60 8.81
C ILE A 319 -3.34 -19.92 7.95
N ARG A 320 -2.98 -18.68 8.27
CA ARG A 320 -2.02 -17.92 7.47
C ARG A 320 -0.65 -18.60 7.44
N MET A 321 -0.18 -19.13 8.57
CA MET A 321 1.04 -19.93 8.64
C MET A 321 0.93 -21.19 7.77
N GLY A 322 -0.19 -21.91 7.88
CA GLY A 322 -0.47 -23.09 7.06
C GLY A 322 -0.51 -22.80 5.57
N CYS A 323 -1.16 -21.70 5.17
CA CYS A 323 -1.22 -21.26 3.78
C CYS A 323 0.17 -20.84 3.24
N ALA A 324 1.01 -20.17 4.06
CA ALA A 324 2.36 -19.79 3.66
C ALA A 324 3.25 -21.02 3.41
N TYR A 325 3.17 -22.02 4.27
CA TYR A 325 3.86 -23.31 4.03
C TYR A 325 3.24 -24.10 2.87
N GLY A 326 1.92 -24.07 2.73
CA GLY A 326 1.20 -24.67 1.61
C GLY A 326 1.62 -24.08 0.27
N ALA A 327 1.74 -22.76 0.18
CA ALA A 327 2.21 -22.07 -1.02
C ALA A 327 3.66 -22.45 -1.37
N LEU A 328 4.52 -22.63 -0.37
CA LEU A 328 5.88 -23.13 -0.57
C LEU A 328 5.85 -24.57 -1.13
N LEU A 329 5.05 -25.44 -0.56
CA LEU A 329 4.91 -26.84 -1.00
C LEU A 329 4.37 -26.92 -2.43
N VAL A 330 3.32 -26.14 -2.74
CA VAL A 330 2.78 -26.03 -4.11
C VAL A 330 3.86 -25.53 -5.07
N THR A 331 4.66 -24.54 -4.67
CA THR A 331 5.76 -24.04 -5.50
C THR A 331 6.81 -25.12 -5.79
N PHE A 332 7.14 -25.96 -4.80
CA PHE A 332 8.06 -27.11 -5.00
C PHE A 332 7.50 -28.16 -5.96
N ILE A 333 6.23 -28.46 -5.89
CA ILE A 333 5.58 -29.40 -6.78
C ILE A 333 5.50 -28.82 -8.20
N MET A 334 5.04 -27.57 -8.30
CA MET A 334 4.76 -26.92 -9.60
C MET A 334 6.02 -26.50 -10.35
N ARG A 335 7.17 -26.32 -9.70
CA ARG A 335 8.43 -25.96 -10.38
C ARG A 335 8.86 -26.96 -11.45
N ASN A 336 8.41 -28.21 -11.36
CA ASN A 336 8.70 -29.25 -12.33
C ASN A 336 7.83 -29.11 -13.60
N PHE A 337 6.71 -28.38 -13.52
CA PHE A 337 5.73 -28.23 -14.60
C PHE A 337 5.68 -26.81 -15.16
N ILE A 338 6.05 -25.80 -14.38
CA ILE A 338 5.89 -24.39 -14.74
C ILE A 338 7.18 -23.63 -14.36
N LYS A 339 7.59 -22.66 -15.19
CA LYS A 339 8.66 -21.73 -14.83
C LYS A 339 8.24 -20.94 -13.59
N VAL A 340 8.95 -21.14 -12.49
CA VAL A 340 8.79 -20.36 -11.25
C VAL A 340 9.67 -19.11 -11.30
N ALA A 341 9.28 -18.08 -10.55
CA ALA A 341 10.00 -16.80 -10.53
C ALA A 341 11.44 -16.95 -10.03
N ASP A 342 11.67 -17.90 -9.13
CA ASP A 342 13.00 -18.27 -8.64
C ASP A 342 13.11 -19.79 -8.49
N PRO A 343 14.10 -20.42 -9.12
CA PRO A 343 14.37 -21.84 -8.97
C PRO A 343 15.00 -22.18 -7.60
N ASN A 344 15.53 -21.20 -6.88
CA ASN A 344 16.17 -21.40 -5.60
C ASN A 344 15.13 -21.62 -4.48
N ASN A 345 15.51 -22.42 -3.49
CA ASN A 345 14.66 -22.66 -2.33
C ASN A 345 14.61 -21.37 -1.47
N PRO A 346 13.42 -20.78 -1.22
CA PRO A 346 13.29 -19.60 -0.38
C PRO A 346 13.64 -19.84 1.10
N GLY A 347 13.96 -21.07 1.47
CA GLY A 347 14.25 -21.47 2.84
C GLY A 347 12.99 -21.54 3.71
N LYS A 348 13.16 -21.95 4.96
CA LYS A 348 12.06 -22.05 5.94
C LYS A 348 11.70 -20.68 6.55
N ALA A 349 12.57 -19.69 6.42
CA ALA A 349 12.38 -18.37 7.02
C ALA A 349 11.31 -17.53 6.32
N ALA A 350 11.24 -17.57 4.98
CA ALA A 350 10.28 -16.78 4.21
C ALA A 350 8.81 -17.11 4.54
N PRO A 351 8.37 -18.39 4.57
CA PRO A 351 6.99 -18.71 4.98
C PRO A 351 6.67 -18.32 6.42
N ILE A 352 7.64 -18.40 7.34
CA ILE A 352 7.44 -17.97 8.73
C ILE A 352 7.14 -16.47 8.77
N VAL A 353 7.91 -15.66 8.05
CA VAL A 353 7.67 -14.20 8.02
C VAL A 353 6.34 -13.88 7.34
N LEU A 354 6.08 -14.43 6.14
CA LEU A 354 4.81 -14.22 5.42
C LEU A 354 3.60 -14.66 6.23
N GLY A 355 3.72 -15.75 6.99
CA GLY A 355 2.67 -16.23 7.89
C GLY A 355 2.48 -15.35 9.12
N TRP A 356 3.58 -14.86 9.71
CA TRP A 356 3.53 -14.04 10.93
C TRP A 356 3.14 -12.59 10.66
N THR A 357 3.44 -12.02 9.49
CA THR A 357 3.09 -10.65 9.10
C THR A 357 1.61 -10.49 8.73
N GLY A 358 0.73 -11.11 9.50
CA GLY A 358 -0.71 -11.07 9.27
C GLY A 358 -1.46 -10.06 10.14
N MET A 359 -0.86 -8.91 10.46
CA MET A 359 -1.52 -7.86 11.24
C MET A 359 -2.73 -7.31 10.50
N ARG A 360 -3.79 -6.96 11.24
CA ARG A 360 -5.01 -6.32 10.71
C ARG A 360 -4.98 -4.84 11.02
N GLY A 361 -5.60 -4.04 10.17
CA GLY A 361 -5.52 -2.59 10.28
C GLY A 361 -6.81 -1.87 9.93
N VAL A 362 -6.64 -0.72 9.31
CA VAL A 362 -7.68 0.26 9.04
C VAL A 362 -8.81 -0.28 8.17
N VAL A 363 -8.49 -1.04 7.13
CA VAL A 363 -9.49 -1.58 6.19
C VAL A 363 -10.43 -2.55 6.89
N SER A 364 -9.92 -3.40 7.81
CA SER A 364 -10.74 -4.30 8.59
C SER A 364 -11.73 -3.56 9.50
N LEU A 365 -11.30 -2.48 10.17
CA LEU A 365 -12.22 -1.68 10.97
C LEU A 365 -13.24 -0.96 10.10
N ALA A 366 -12.81 -0.32 9.03
CA ALA A 366 -13.71 0.37 8.11
C ALA A 366 -14.77 -0.58 7.54
N ALA A 367 -14.36 -1.80 7.14
CA ALA A 367 -15.28 -2.84 6.69
C ALA A 367 -16.27 -3.28 7.80
N ALA A 368 -15.82 -3.39 9.05
CA ALA A 368 -16.70 -3.72 10.16
C ALA A 368 -17.72 -2.59 10.41
N LEU A 369 -17.26 -1.34 10.45
CA LEU A 369 -18.13 -0.18 10.66
C LEU A 369 -19.14 0.00 9.51
N SER A 370 -18.84 -0.43 8.28
CA SER A 370 -19.75 -0.37 7.14
C SER A 370 -20.96 -1.30 7.23
N ILE A 371 -21.00 -2.20 8.22
CA ILE A 371 -22.19 -3.03 8.44
C ILE A 371 -23.38 -2.13 8.75
N PRO A 372 -24.48 -2.20 7.97
CA PRO A 372 -25.64 -1.35 8.17
C PRO A 372 -26.30 -1.59 9.54
N LEU A 373 -27.03 -0.62 10.05
CA LEU A 373 -27.75 -0.75 11.32
C LEU A 373 -28.95 -1.68 11.20
N THR A 374 -29.54 -1.77 10.01
CA THR A 374 -30.75 -2.56 9.71
C THR A 374 -30.54 -3.46 8.50
N VAL A 375 -31.27 -4.55 8.42
CA VAL A 375 -31.20 -5.49 7.30
C VAL A 375 -32.04 -4.99 6.13
N GLY A 376 -31.41 -4.69 5.00
CA GLY A 376 -32.07 -4.22 3.78
C GLY A 376 -32.94 -2.97 4.00
N THR A 377 -34.15 -2.97 3.48
CA THR A 377 -35.14 -1.89 3.64
C THR A 377 -36.02 -2.08 4.87
N THR A 378 -35.77 -3.09 5.69
CA THR A 378 -36.57 -3.41 6.87
C THR A 378 -36.08 -2.62 8.10
N THR A 379 -36.96 -2.48 9.10
CA THR A 379 -36.61 -1.86 10.40
C THR A 379 -35.94 -2.85 11.37
N THR A 380 -35.69 -4.09 10.95
CA THR A 380 -35.05 -5.11 11.79
C THR A 380 -33.58 -4.79 12.00
N PRO A 381 -33.07 -4.74 13.26
CA PRO A 381 -31.67 -4.51 13.52
C PRO A 381 -30.78 -5.58 12.85
N PHE A 382 -29.59 -5.17 12.41
CA PHE A 382 -28.64 -6.12 11.81
C PHE A 382 -28.16 -7.12 12.88
N PRO A 383 -28.30 -8.44 12.65
CA PRO A 383 -27.99 -9.45 13.64
C PRO A 383 -26.52 -9.45 14.03
N MET A 384 -26.24 -9.55 15.32
CA MET A 384 -24.89 -9.67 15.90
C MET A 384 -23.88 -8.57 15.49
N ARG A 385 -24.38 -7.39 15.05
CA ARG A 385 -23.52 -6.29 14.57
C ARG A 385 -22.49 -5.88 15.61
N SER A 386 -22.90 -5.60 16.85
CA SER A 386 -22.02 -5.17 17.94
C SER A 386 -20.96 -6.22 18.28
N LEU A 387 -21.34 -7.50 18.23
CA LEU A 387 -20.41 -8.62 18.45
C LEU A 387 -19.36 -8.71 17.33
N ILE A 388 -19.75 -8.56 16.06
CA ILE A 388 -18.82 -8.56 14.92
C ILE A 388 -17.82 -7.41 15.05
N LEU A 389 -18.29 -6.20 15.36
CA LEU A 389 -17.46 -5.02 15.59
C LEU A 389 -16.45 -5.27 16.72
N TYR A 390 -16.91 -5.81 17.85
CA TYR A 390 -16.05 -6.07 19.00
C TYR A 390 -15.00 -7.16 18.71
N ILE A 391 -15.40 -8.29 18.09
CA ILE A 391 -14.46 -9.35 17.69
C ILE A 391 -13.41 -8.77 16.74
N THR A 392 -13.83 -7.98 15.74
CA THR A 392 -12.91 -7.33 14.78
C THR A 392 -11.91 -6.44 15.50
N PHE A 393 -12.38 -5.63 16.45
CA PHE A 393 -11.51 -4.76 17.25
C PHE A 393 -10.47 -5.58 18.03
N ILE A 394 -10.90 -6.64 18.74
CA ILE A 394 -9.99 -7.53 19.49
C ILE A 394 -8.96 -8.18 18.56
N VAL A 395 -9.38 -8.65 17.39
CA VAL A 395 -8.47 -9.23 16.38
C VAL A 395 -7.44 -8.18 15.91
N ILE A 396 -7.85 -6.96 15.62
CA ILE A 396 -6.94 -5.87 15.21
C ILE A 396 -5.95 -5.61 16.35
N LEU A 397 -6.44 -5.40 17.56
CA LEU A 397 -5.60 -5.09 18.73
C LEU A 397 -4.57 -6.19 18.99
N LEU A 398 -5.03 -7.45 19.08
CA LEU A 398 -4.15 -8.59 19.37
C LEU A 398 -3.12 -8.82 18.25
N THR A 399 -3.52 -8.73 16.99
CA THR A 399 -2.58 -8.91 15.88
C THR A 399 -1.56 -7.78 15.82
N LEU A 400 -1.96 -6.52 16.01
CA LEU A 400 -1.04 -5.38 16.05
C LEU A 400 -0.07 -5.50 17.23
N VAL A 401 -0.57 -5.81 18.44
CA VAL A 401 0.27 -5.85 19.63
C VAL A 401 1.16 -7.10 19.63
N ILE A 402 0.60 -8.30 19.47
CA ILE A 402 1.35 -9.56 19.58
C ILE A 402 2.31 -9.69 18.39
N GLN A 403 1.81 -9.65 17.17
CA GLN A 403 2.64 -9.82 15.99
C GLN A 403 3.59 -8.63 15.80
N GLY A 404 3.11 -7.41 16.08
CA GLY A 404 3.90 -6.19 15.95
C GLY A 404 5.10 -6.13 16.90
N LEU A 405 4.95 -6.52 18.15
CA LEU A 405 6.06 -6.55 19.13
C LEU A 405 6.99 -7.74 18.94
N THR A 406 6.48 -8.86 18.46
CA THR A 406 7.27 -10.10 18.29
C THR A 406 7.97 -10.18 16.94
N LEU A 407 7.46 -9.52 15.89
CA LEU A 407 8.04 -9.56 14.54
C LEU A 407 9.51 -9.10 14.49
N PRO A 408 9.94 -7.99 15.12
CA PRO A 408 11.36 -7.60 15.12
C PRO A 408 12.26 -8.64 15.78
N VAL A 409 11.76 -9.29 16.84
CA VAL A 409 12.49 -10.36 17.53
C VAL A 409 12.60 -11.58 16.63
N LEU A 410 11.50 -12.00 16.00
CA LEU A 410 11.47 -13.11 15.06
C LEU A 410 12.44 -12.89 13.89
N LEU A 411 12.42 -11.71 13.28
CA LEU A 411 13.30 -11.36 12.15
C LEU A 411 14.79 -11.41 12.51
N ARG A 412 15.17 -11.08 13.75
CA ARG A 412 16.56 -11.17 14.22
C ARG A 412 17.06 -12.62 14.36
N TYR A 413 16.17 -13.55 14.70
CA TYR A 413 16.50 -14.97 14.84
C TYR A 413 16.48 -15.73 13.53
N LEU A 414 15.74 -15.24 12.52
CA LEU A 414 15.63 -15.89 11.23
C LEU A 414 16.86 -15.58 10.37
N ARG A 415 17.46 -16.63 9.82
CA ARG A 415 18.52 -16.51 8.81
C ARG A 415 17.92 -16.66 7.43
N PHE A 416 17.99 -15.59 6.64
CA PHE A 416 17.57 -15.64 5.25
C PHE A 416 18.73 -16.14 4.38
N PRO A 417 18.47 -17.02 3.39
CA PRO A 417 19.47 -17.33 2.38
C PRO A 417 19.76 -16.07 1.55
N ASN A 418 20.96 -15.97 1.00
CA ASN A 418 21.28 -14.92 0.03
C ASN A 418 20.46 -15.17 -1.23
N PHE A 419 19.48 -14.32 -1.46
CA PHE A 419 18.71 -14.31 -2.69
C PHE A 419 19.48 -13.49 -3.72
N ASN A 420 20.02 -14.13 -4.76
CA ASN A 420 20.65 -13.44 -5.88
C ASN A 420 19.59 -12.92 -6.87
N ASP A 421 18.57 -12.22 -6.34
CA ASP A 421 17.45 -11.70 -7.14
C ASP A 421 17.89 -10.53 -8.01
N HIS A 422 18.79 -9.73 -7.50
CA HIS A 422 19.36 -8.54 -8.15
C HIS A 422 20.88 -8.63 -8.19
N LEU A 423 21.47 -7.84 -9.06
CA LEU A 423 22.89 -7.60 -9.04
C LEU A 423 23.27 -6.95 -7.69
N PRO A 424 24.49 -7.19 -7.16
CA PRO A 424 24.98 -6.48 -5.98
C PRO A 424 24.81 -4.97 -6.14
N GLU A 425 24.45 -4.30 -5.04
CA GLU A 425 24.13 -2.87 -5.05
C GLU A 425 25.28 -2.04 -5.67
N ASP A 426 26.53 -2.35 -5.30
CA ASP A 426 27.70 -1.63 -5.80
C ASP A 426 27.91 -1.87 -7.31
N GLU A 427 27.66 -3.08 -7.79
CA GLU A 427 27.74 -3.42 -9.20
C GLU A 427 26.65 -2.71 -10.00
N THR A 428 25.42 -2.70 -9.47
CA THR A 428 24.30 -1.98 -10.07
C THR A 428 24.56 -0.48 -10.14
N LYS A 429 25.04 0.13 -9.04
CA LYS A 429 25.40 1.55 -9.01
C LYS A 429 26.50 1.89 -10.02
N ARG A 430 27.53 1.05 -10.12
CA ARG A 430 28.62 1.22 -11.08
C ARG A 430 28.11 1.13 -12.52
N LEU A 431 27.29 0.14 -12.83
CA LEU A 431 26.70 -0.05 -14.15
C LEU A 431 25.83 1.15 -14.55
N ILE A 432 24.99 1.62 -13.63
CA ILE A 432 24.12 2.80 -13.87
C ILE A 432 24.97 4.06 -14.08
N ARG A 433 25.96 4.34 -13.22
CA ARG A 433 26.84 5.51 -13.39
C ARG A 433 27.56 5.51 -14.73
N LYS A 434 28.14 4.36 -15.10
CA LYS A 434 28.80 4.21 -16.40
C LYS A 434 27.86 4.45 -17.56
N GLY A 435 26.64 3.91 -17.49
CA GLY A 435 25.61 4.10 -18.53
C GLY A 435 25.15 5.54 -18.63
N LEU A 436 24.91 6.21 -17.49
CA LEU A 436 24.52 7.63 -17.48
C LEU A 436 25.59 8.51 -18.11
N ALA A 437 26.86 8.29 -17.77
CA ALA A 437 27.96 9.02 -18.36
C ALA A 437 28.09 8.77 -19.87
N GLN A 438 27.93 7.51 -20.31
CA GLN A 438 27.98 7.17 -21.73
C GLN A 438 26.85 7.85 -22.51
N VAL A 439 25.60 7.83 -22.01
CA VAL A 439 24.46 8.51 -22.64
C VAL A 439 24.71 10.02 -22.76
N SER A 440 25.30 10.62 -21.75
CA SER A 440 25.64 12.05 -21.76
C SER A 440 26.69 12.37 -22.82
N LEU A 441 27.74 11.54 -22.91
CA LEU A 441 28.78 11.71 -23.94
C LEU A 441 28.23 11.48 -25.35
N ASP A 442 27.41 10.45 -25.56
CA ASP A 442 26.79 10.16 -26.86
C ASP A 442 25.87 11.32 -27.30
N TYR A 443 25.11 11.90 -26.35
CA TYR A 443 24.28 13.07 -26.62
C TYR A 443 25.11 14.29 -27.00
N LEU A 444 26.19 14.57 -26.29
CA LEU A 444 27.10 15.67 -26.60
C LEU A 444 27.78 15.52 -27.96
N HIS A 445 28.16 14.28 -28.32
CA HIS A 445 28.78 14.00 -29.63
C HIS A 445 27.81 14.13 -30.81
N THR A 446 26.52 13.83 -30.60
CA THR A 446 25.50 13.92 -31.66
C THR A 446 24.99 15.34 -31.89
N HIS A 447 25.11 16.22 -30.90
CA HIS A 447 24.75 17.60 -31.00
C HIS A 447 26.02 18.44 -31.24
N GLU A 448 26.47 18.53 -32.50
CA GLU A 448 27.52 19.49 -32.90
C GLU A 448 27.06 20.90 -32.54
N LEU A 449 27.52 21.41 -31.41
CA LEU A 449 27.32 22.78 -31.01
C LEU A 449 28.14 23.68 -31.93
N GLY A 450 27.44 24.63 -32.57
CA GLY A 450 28.00 25.53 -33.56
C GLY A 450 29.29 26.24 -33.10
N SER A 451 30.04 26.70 -34.06
CA SER A 451 31.43 27.12 -34.12
C SER A 451 31.89 28.31 -33.27
N THR A 452 31.30 28.62 -32.14
CA THR A 452 31.82 29.67 -31.22
C THR A 452 32.77 29.07 -30.18
N ALA A 453 33.93 29.73 -29.98
CA ALA A 453 34.97 29.31 -29.04
C ALA A 453 34.48 29.15 -27.59
N GLU A 454 33.42 29.84 -27.21
CA GLU A 454 32.78 29.80 -25.90
C GLU A 454 31.95 28.52 -25.74
N GLN A 455 31.23 28.07 -26.76
CA GLN A 455 30.49 26.81 -26.80
C GLN A 455 31.41 25.59 -26.74
N SER A 456 32.56 25.66 -27.42
CA SER A 456 33.59 24.61 -27.38
C SER A 456 34.21 24.45 -25.98
N ARG A 457 34.44 25.55 -25.25
CA ARG A 457 34.94 25.50 -23.86
C ARG A 457 33.92 24.89 -22.91
N THR A 458 32.65 25.26 -23.03
CA THR A 458 31.56 24.75 -22.25
C THR A 458 31.38 23.25 -22.48
N LEU A 459 31.45 22.83 -23.74
CA LEU A 459 31.36 21.42 -24.12
C LEU A 459 32.49 20.58 -23.50
N ALA A 460 33.72 21.11 -23.56
CA ALA A 460 34.87 20.47 -22.92
C ALA A 460 34.68 20.33 -21.42
N THR A 461 34.18 21.36 -20.74
CA THR A 461 33.91 21.30 -19.27
C THR A 461 32.83 20.29 -18.93
N LEU A 462 31.76 20.18 -19.75
CA LEU A 462 30.73 19.15 -19.56
C LEU A 462 31.25 17.73 -19.81
N VAL A 463 32.04 17.56 -20.86
CA VAL A 463 32.68 16.27 -21.16
C VAL A 463 33.64 15.88 -20.03
N ASP A 464 34.48 16.79 -19.57
CA ASP A 464 35.39 16.53 -18.45
C ASP A 464 34.63 16.17 -17.18
N HIS A 465 33.53 16.87 -16.86
CA HIS A 465 32.67 16.55 -15.73
C HIS A 465 32.09 15.13 -15.83
N TRP A 466 31.61 14.69 -16.98
CA TRP A 466 31.07 13.34 -17.15
C TRP A 466 32.13 12.27 -17.24
N VAL A 467 33.30 12.57 -17.77
CA VAL A 467 34.48 11.70 -17.77
C VAL A 467 34.97 11.51 -16.33
N GLU A 468 34.98 12.56 -15.53
CA GLU A 468 35.40 12.53 -14.12
C GLU A 468 34.41 11.76 -13.25
N GLN A 469 33.10 11.83 -13.52
CA GLN A 469 32.09 10.98 -12.89
C GLN A 469 32.25 9.49 -13.24
N VAL A 470 32.89 9.15 -14.34
CA VAL A 470 33.29 7.76 -14.67
C VAL A 470 34.50 7.34 -13.85
N SER A 471 35.38 8.27 -13.47
CA SER A 471 36.68 7.99 -12.83
C SER A 471 36.74 8.17 -11.31
N GLU A 472 35.87 8.85 -10.65
CA GLU A 472 35.69 9.11 -9.22
C GLU A 472 35.51 10.60 -8.84
N ILE A 473 34.45 10.83 -8.15
CA ILE A 473 33.98 11.89 -7.25
C ILE A 473 34.93 13.07 -6.98
N ASN A 474 34.53 14.28 -7.42
CA ASN A 474 34.67 15.51 -6.63
C ASN A 474 33.71 16.61 -7.09
N GLU A 475 33.41 17.57 -6.20
CA GLU A 475 32.32 18.52 -6.22
C GLU A 475 32.41 19.58 -7.34
N THR A 476 31.24 20.02 -7.77
CA THR A 476 30.91 20.85 -8.93
C THR A 476 31.23 22.32 -8.80
N ASP A 477 31.75 22.91 -9.90
CA ASP A 477 31.72 24.34 -10.18
C ASP A 477 30.54 24.71 -11.09
N SER A 478 30.01 25.93 -10.91
CA SER A 478 28.77 26.41 -11.48
C SER A 478 28.83 26.57 -13.03
N LEU A 479 27.80 26.01 -13.70
CA LEU A 479 27.59 26.11 -15.15
C LEU A 479 26.70 27.33 -15.47
N TYR A 480 27.15 28.22 -16.33
CA TYR A 480 26.45 29.47 -16.68
C TYR A 480 25.82 29.47 -18.10
N GLY A 481 24.66 30.08 -18.23
CA GLY A 481 24.07 30.52 -19.49
C GLY A 481 23.53 29.39 -20.41
N ASN A 482 23.93 29.38 -21.69
CA ASN A 482 23.44 28.44 -22.72
C ASN A 482 23.73 26.95 -22.43
N SER A 483 24.67 26.69 -21.55
CA SER A 483 25.01 25.34 -21.05
C SER A 483 23.90 24.72 -20.23
N ARG A 484 23.08 25.56 -19.59
CA ARG A 484 21.99 25.10 -18.70
C ARG A 484 20.91 24.33 -19.46
N LEU A 485 20.46 24.81 -20.60
CA LEU A 485 19.46 24.12 -21.42
C LEU A 485 20.00 22.76 -21.90
N LEU A 486 21.25 22.76 -22.40
CA LEU A 486 21.93 21.54 -22.82
C LEU A 486 22.06 20.53 -21.67
N TYR A 487 22.37 21.01 -20.47
CA TYR A 487 22.48 20.15 -19.29
C TYR A 487 21.12 19.53 -18.89
N ILE A 488 20.04 20.30 -18.95
CA ILE A 488 18.68 19.82 -18.73
C ILE A 488 18.31 18.73 -19.75
N ASP A 489 18.65 18.93 -21.03
CA ASP A 489 18.42 17.95 -22.09
C ASP A 489 19.20 16.65 -21.83
N ILE A 490 20.44 16.74 -21.34
CA ILE A 490 21.24 15.58 -20.93
C ILE A 490 20.56 14.83 -19.78
N LEU A 491 20.09 15.55 -18.76
CA LEU A 491 19.37 14.93 -17.62
C LEU A 491 18.11 14.20 -18.10
N GLU A 492 17.41 14.73 -19.09
CA GLU A 492 16.25 14.07 -19.70
C GLU A 492 16.64 12.78 -20.44
N GLN A 493 17.73 12.82 -21.23
CA GLN A 493 18.24 11.61 -21.90
C GLN A 493 18.68 10.54 -20.88
N GLN A 494 19.33 10.94 -19.80
CA GLN A 494 19.68 10.03 -18.70
C GLN A 494 18.44 9.38 -18.07
N ARG A 495 17.37 10.15 -17.85
CA ARG A 495 16.10 9.67 -17.31
C ARG A 495 15.43 8.68 -18.24
N LEU A 496 15.38 8.96 -19.52
CA LEU A 496 14.84 8.05 -20.55
C LEU A 496 15.65 6.76 -20.65
N TRP A 497 16.96 6.87 -20.53
CA TRP A 497 17.83 5.69 -20.51
C TRP A 497 17.59 4.82 -19.27
N LEU A 498 17.49 5.43 -18.08
CA LEU A 498 17.15 4.71 -16.83
C LEU A 498 15.80 3.99 -16.93
N TYR A 499 14.80 4.65 -17.52
CA TYR A 499 13.49 4.05 -17.75
C TYR A 499 13.59 2.82 -18.67
N ARG A 500 14.33 2.92 -19.78
CA ARG A 500 14.56 1.78 -20.69
C ARG A 500 15.33 0.66 -19.99
N LEU A 501 16.41 0.98 -19.33
CA LEU A 501 17.24 0.02 -18.58
C LEU A 501 16.42 -0.77 -17.55
N ASN A 502 15.54 -0.10 -16.83
CA ASN A 502 14.67 -0.74 -15.83
C ASN A 502 13.69 -1.73 -16.48
N ASN A 503 13.15 -1.38 -17.67
CA ASN A 503 12.18 -2.23 -18.35
C ASN A 503 12.83 -3.42 -19.06
N GLU A 504 14.04 -3.23 -19.59
CA GLU A 504 14.71 -4.26 -20.40
C GLU A 504 15.49 -5.26 -19.55
N ASN A 505 16.03 -4.84 -18.40
CA ASN A 505 16.86 -5.71 -17.58
C ASN A 505 16.17 -6.10 -16.26
N PRO A 506 15.68 -7.35 -16.15
CA PRO A 506 15.00 -7.83 -14.95
C PRO A 506 15.93 -7.99 -13.72
N ARG A 507 17.26 -7.93 -13.88
CA ARG A 507 18.22 -8.06 -12.77
C ARG A 507 18.55 -6.72 -12.09
N ILE A 508 18.12 -5.59 -12.66
CA ILE A 508 18.35 -4.29 -12.08
C ILE A 508 17.25 -4.01 -11.06
N ASP A 509 17.67 -3.58 -9.88
CA ASP A 509 16.78 -3.19 -8.82
C ASP A 509 16.10 -1.86 -9.16
N GLN A 510 14.78 -1.85 -9.20
CA GLN A 510 13.99 -0.66 -9.49
C GLN A 510 14.13 0.40 -8.39
N GLU A 511 14.35 0.02 -7.14
CA GLU A 511 14.54 0.97 -6.05
C GLU A 511 15.82 1.80 -6.27
N ILE A 512 16.89 1.14 -6.72
CA ILE A 512 18.14 1.83 -7.07
C ILE A 512 17.91 2.77 -8.27
N VAL A 513 17.18 2.33 -9.30
CA VAL A 513 16.85 3.17 -10.46
C VAL A 513 16.04 4.38 -10.02
N ASN A 514 15.03 4.21 -9.18
CA ASN A 514 14.23 5.30 -8.64
C ASN A 514 15.07 6.28 -7.84
N HIS A 515 16.06 5.81 -7.09
CA HIS A 515 17.00 6.68 -6.39
C HIS A 515 17.82 7.55 -7.36
N PHE A 516 18.30 7.00 -8.47
CA PHE A 516 19.00 7.79 -9.50
C PHE A 516 18.07 8.77 -10.21
N ILE A 517 16.83 8.37 -10.53
CA ILE A 517 15.82 9.28 -11.11
C ILE A 517 15.55 10.45 -10.16
N HIS A 518 15.38 10.18 -8.86
CA HIS A 518 15.18 11.23 -7.86
C HIS A 518 16.38 12.20 -7.80
N ARG A 519 17.62 11.69 -7.88
CA ARG A 519 18.80 12.55 -7.98
C ARG A 519 18.81 13.42 -9.23
N ILE A 520 18.45 12.88 -10.38
CA ILE A 520 18.31 13.63 -11.64
C ILE A 520 17.24 14.71 -11.50
N ASP A 521 16.11 14.40 -10.85
CA ASP A 521 15.03 15.34 -10.62
C ASP A 521 15.46 16.50 -9.69
N LEU A 522 16.24 16.21 -8.64
CA LEU A 522 16.82 17.23 -7.75
C LEU A 522 17.82 18.13 -8.50
N GLU A 523 18.66 17.55 -9.33
CA GLU A 523 19.65 18.30 -10.13
C GLU A 523 18.95 19.19 -11.17
N GLU A 524 17.93 18.69 -11.85
CA GLU A 524 17.10 19.48 -12.77
C GLU A 524 16.42 20.65 -12.06
N GLU A 525 15.84 20.40 -10.87
CA GLU A 525 15.18 21.44 -10.08
C GLU A 525 16.18 22.53 -9.62
N ARG A 526 17.40 22.13 -9.25
CA ARG A 526 18.47 23.07 -8.94
C ARG A 526 18.80 23.95 -10.14
N MET A 527 18.99 23.33 -11.32
CA MET A 527 19.29 24.05 -12.55
C MET A 527 18.16 24.97 -13.01
N ARG A 528 16.90 24.67 -12.68
CA ARG A 528 15.76 25.55 -13.02
C ARG A 528 15.66 26.78 -12.13
N LYS A 529 16.18 26.73 -10.90
CA LYS A 529 16.13 27.85 -9.92
C LYS A 529 17.32 28.81 -10.04
N GLU A 530 18.46 28.37 -10.56
CA GLU A 530 19.60 29.20 -10.91
C GLU A 530 19.40 29.91 -12.26
#